data_39c028b3cc3720e6f013bdb1d466da10
#
_entry.id   39c028b3cc3720e6f013bdb1d466da10
#
_cell.length_a   1.000
_cell.length_b   1.000
_cell.length_c   1.000
_cell.angle_alpha   90.00
_cell.angle_beta   90.00
_cell.angle_gamma   90.00
#
_symmetry.space_group_name_H-M   'P 1'
#
loop_
_entity.id
_entity.type
_entity.pdbx_description
1 polymer ?
#
loop_
_entity_poly.entity_id
_entity_poly.type
_entity_poly.pdbx_seq_one_letter_code
_entity_poly.pdbx_strand_id
1 'polypeptide(L)'
;MRIRDPSEIYLEYSQQMMAWLLFLQSKPKMQIAQLGLGTGSLAKFTLEHCPGVINTAVELNPAVIIAARTMFDLPNDHDQLKVVQDDALSFVKNKRHHQQFDVLQVDLYDADAKGPALSSLEFYKACFNTLKATAVMTVNLFSQHKSFDINLNNMCKAFKGRVLIFPESHDCNAVAIAFKGPMINTDWKNVEQRAKIIHDQTGLPTKSWAKGLQAVNARQEERLQI
;
A
#
# COMPACT_ATOMS: atom_id res chain seq x y z
N MET A 1 -12.49 7.58 -7.10
CA MET A 1 -12.12 9.00 -7.22
C MET A 1 -13.37 9.85 -7.41
N ARG A 2 -13.46 10.99 -6.77
CA ARG A 2 -14.52 11.98 -7.05
C ARG A 2 -14.01 12.97 -8.08
N ILE A 3 -14.84 13.28 -9.09
CA ILE A 3 -14.45 14.22 -10.16
C ILE A 3 -14.19 15.64 -9.61
N ARG A 4 -14.90 16.03 -8.53
CA ARG A 4 -14.75 17.35 -7.89
C ARG A 4 -13.53 17.49 -7.00
N ASP A 5 -12.95 16.38 -6.58
CA ASP A 5 -11.72 16.32 -5.77
C ASP A 5 -10.89 15.11 -6.24
N PRO A 6 -10.05 15.29 -7.25
CA PRO A 6 -9.27 14.21 -7.86
C PRO A 6 -8.21 13.60 -6.93
N SER A 7 -7.83 14.28 -5.86
CA SER A 7 -6.88 13.81 -4.85
C SER A 7 -7.56 12.98 -3.75
N GLU A 8 -8.87 13.12 -3.55
CA GLU A 8 -9.62 12.33 -2.58
C GLU A 8 -9.63 10.84 -2.95
N ILE A 9 -9.18 9.99 -2.04
CA ILE A 9 -9.33 8.54 -2.18
C ILE A 9 -10.75 8.15 -1.75
N TYR A 10 -11.58 7.73 -2.71
CA TYR A 10 -12.98 7.40 -2.46
C TYR A 10 -13.22 5.96 -2.00
N LEU A 11 -12.53 4.98 -2.61
CA LEU A 11 -12.73 3.56 -2.31
C LEU A 11 -12.09 3.20 -0.97
N GLU A 12 -12.80 2.42 -0.15
CA GLU A 12 -12.36 2.04 1.18
C GLU A 12 -11.00 1.32 1.17
N TYR A 13 -10.83 0.32 0.30
CA TYR A 13 -9.57 -0.39 0.20
C TYR A 13 -8.40 0.53 -0.22
N SER A 14 -8.66 1.45 -1.15
CA SER A 14 -7.63 2.40 -1.59
C SER A 14 -7.23 3.35 -0.46
N GLN A 15 -8.19 3.74 0.41
CA GLN A 15 -7.87 4.48 1.63
C GLN A 15 -7.00 3.61 2.56
N GLN A 16 -7.37 2.34 2.78
CA GLN A 16 -6.61 1.39 3.61
C GLN A 16 -5.20 1.11 3.06
N MET A 17 -4.96 1.25 1.75
CA MET A 17 -3.61 1.20 1.16
C MET A 17 -2.66 2.27 1.70
N MET A 18 -3.20 3.36 2.30
CA MET A 18 -2.42 4.39 2.98
C MET A 18 -2.13 4.05 4.45
N ALA A 19 -2.49 2.87 4.94
CA ALA A 19 -2.30 2.47 6.35
C ALA A 19 -0.82 2.37 6.78
N TRP A 20 0.13 2.40 5.86
CA TRP A 20 1.55 2.56 6.19
C TRP A 20 1.82 3.81 7.04
N LEU A 21 0.98 4.86 6.93
CA LEU A 21 1.03 6.08 7.74
C LEU A 21 0.86 5.81 9.24
N LEU A 22 0.17 4.74 9.63
CA LEU A 22 0.03 4.34 11.03
C LEU A 22 1.37 3.91 11.66
N PHE A 23 2.29 3.40 10.84
CA PHE A 23 3.53 2.75 11.28
C PHE A 23 4.80 3.49 10.89
N LEU A 24 4.72 4.32 9.83
CA LEU A 24 5.83 5.16 9.39
C LEU A 24 5.37 6.63 9.33
N GLN A 25 6.21 7.51 9.83
CA GLN A 25 6.01 8.94 9.65
C GLN A 25 6.51 9.35 8.26
N SER A 26 5.66 10.00 7.46
CA SER A 26 6.07 10.59 6.20
C SER A 26 7.10 11.69 6.46
N LYS A 27 8.14 11.73 5.66
CA LYS A 27 9.21 12.72 5.71
C LYS A 27 9.76 12.98 4.31
N PRO A 28 10.33 14.16 4.06
CA PRO A 28 10.95 14.47 2.77
C PRO A 28 11.97 13.40 2.35
N LYS A 29 12.01 13.13 1.04
CA LYS A 29 12.89 12.13 0.39
C LYS A 29 12.58 10.66 0.73
N MET A 30 11.49 10.34 1.45
CA MET A 30 10.97 8.96 1.47
C MET A 30 10.65 8.51 0.05
N GLN A 31 10.96 7.25 -0.24
CA GLN A 31 10.71 6.61 -1.53
C GLN A 31 9.51 5.67 -1.40
N ILE A 32 8.49 5.91 -2.18
CA ILE A 32 7.34 5.00 -2.31
C ILE A 32 7.35 4.40 -3.70
N ALA A 33 7.19 3.08 -3.81
CA ALA A 33 6.81 2.46 -5.07
C ALA A 33 5.34 2.02 -5.00
N GLN A 34 4.61 2.27 -6.07
CA GLN A 34 3.24 1.82 -6.27
C GLN A 34 3.23 0.89 -7.48
N LEU A 35 2.83 -0.36 -7.31
CA LEU A 35 2.64 -1.34 -8.38
C LEU A 35 1.16 -1.37 -8.75
N GLY A 36 0.85 -0.98 -9.98
CA GLY A 36 -0.48 -0.64 -10.46
C GLY A 36 -0.80 0.83 -10.24
N LEU A 37 -1.21 1.53 -11.30
CA LEU A 37 -1.50 2.97 -11.27
C LEU A 37 -3.00 3.26 -11.14
N GLY A 38 -3.80 2.55 -11.92
CA GLY A 38 -5.23 2.84 -12.04
C GLY A 38 -5.49 4.31 -12.41
N THR A 39 -6.35 4.98 -11.65
CA THR A 39 -6.64 6.42 -11.82
C THR A 39 -5.60 7.34 -11.19
N GLY A 40 -4.52 6.81 -10.62
CA GLY A 40 -3.48 7.56 -9.91
C GLY A 40 -3.91 8.10 -8.54
N SER A 41 -4.97 7.58 -7.93
CA SER A 41 -5.51 8.10 -6.68
C SER A 41 -4.50 8.06 -5.53
N LEU A 42 -3.75 6.95 -5.36
CA LEU A 42 -2.73 6.83 -4.31
C LEU A 42 -1.57 7.81 -4.54
N ALA A 43 -1.14 7.96 -5.79
CA ALA A 43 -0.07 8.88 -6.15
C ALA A 43 -0.48 10.34 -5.88
N LYS A 44 -1.67 10.76 -6.30
CA LYS A 44 -2.19 12.12 -6.08
C LYS A 44 -2.35 12.43 -4.59
N PHE A 45 -2.93 11.49 -3.83
CA PHE A 45 -3.04 11.63 -2.38
C PHE A 45 -1.66 11.81 -1.71
N THR A 46 -0.67 11.01 -2.13
CA THR A 46 0.69 11.11 -1.59
C THR A 46 1.31 12.46 -1.90
N LEU A 47 1.13 13.00 -3.11
CA LEU A 47 1.62 14.32 -3.48
C LEU A 47 1.03 15.42 -2.62
N GLU A 48 -0.26 15.34 -2.31
CA GLU A 48 -0.97 16.36 -1.54
C GLU A 48 -0.66 16.28 -0.03
N HIS A 49 -0.70 15.08 0.54
CA HIS A 49 -0.64 14.91 2.00
C HIS A 49 0.72 14.50 2.56
N CYS A 50 1.69 14.16 1.69
CA CYS A 50 3.02 13.71 2.10
C CYS A 50 4.12 14.57 1.43
N PRO A 51 4.28 15.84 1.81
CA PRO A 51 5.18 16.74 1.12
C PRO A 51 6.63 16.24 1.12
N GLY A 52 7.27 16.32 -0.06
CA GLY A 52 8.66 15.89 -0.26
C GLY A 52 8.87 14.38 -0.37
N VAL A 53 7.82 13.57 -0.28
CA VAL A 53 7.88 12.13 -0.60
C VAL A 53 8.01 11.96 -2.12
N ILE A 54 8.82 11.00 -2.54
CA ILE A 54 9.04 10.66 -3.96
C ILE A 54 8.26 9.39 -4.27
N ASN A 55 7.33 9.47 -5.19
CA ASN A 55 6.47 8.37 -5.60
C ASN A 55 6.89 7.84 -6.99
N THR A 56 7.14 6.54 -7.10
CA THR A 56 7.35 5.84 -8.37
C THR A 56 6.16 4.90 -8.61
N ALA A 57 5.29 5.26 -9.53
CA ALA A 57 4.17 4.41 -9.93
C ALA A 57 4.56 3.55 -11.14
N VAL A 58 4.32 2.25 -11.04
CA VAL A 58 4.63 1.25 -12.08
C VAL A 58 3.34 0.74 -12.68
N GLU A 59 3.18 0.86 -13.99
CA GLU A 59 1.98 0.45 -14.69
C GLU A 59 2.36 -0.28 -15.98
N LEU A 60 1.74 -1.44 -16.20
CA LEU A 60 2.00 -2.27 -17.37
C LEU A 60 1.37 -1.70 -18.63
N ASN A 61 0.15 -1.18 -18.51
CA ASN A 61 -0.66 -0.76 -19.65
C ASN A 61 -0.50 0.74 -19.95
N PRO A 62 0.13 1.13 -21.08
CA PRO A 62 0.31 2.54 -21.42
C PRO A 62 -1.03 3.28 -21.60
N ALA A 63 -2.12 2.60 -21.97
CA ALA A 63 -3.42 3.23 -22.07
C ALA A 63 -3.96 3.68 -20.70
N VAL A 64 -3.65 2.94 -19.61
CA VAL A 64 -3.98 3.34 -18.24
C VAL A 64 -3.19 4.60 -17.85
N ILE A 65 -1.91 4.67 -18.20
CA ILE A 65 -1.08 5.86 -17.94
C ILE A 65 -1.65 7.09 -18.66
N ILE A 66 -2.02 6.94 -19.93
CA ILE A 66 -2.64 8.01 -20.71
C ILE A 66 -3.96 8.45 -20.08
N ALA A 67 -4.84 7.50 -19.74
CA ALA A 67 -6.12 7.79 -19.12
C ALA A 67 -5.95 8.49 -17.75
N ALA A 68 -5.02 8.02 -16.91
CA ALA A 68 -4.73 8.64 -15.63
C ALA A 68 -4.37 10.13 -15.78
N ARG A 69 -3.58 10.48 -16.79
CA ARG A 69 -3.15 11.86 -17.06
C ARG A 69 -4.21 12.71 -17.74
N THR A 70 -4.95 12.15 -18.70
CA THR A 70 -5.87 12.95 -19.53
C THR A 70 -7.28 13.03 -18.95
N MET A 71 -7.70 12.04 -18.15
CA MET A 71 -9.08 11.93 -17.64
C MET A 71 -9.18 12.03 -16.12
N PHE A 72 -8.06 11.80 -15.41
CA PHE A 72 -8.05 11.69 -13.95
C PHE A 72 -7.05 12.63 -13.27
N ASP A 73 -6.59 13.67 -13.96
CA ASP A 73 -5.75 14.75 -13.44
C ASP A 73 -4.45 14.28 -12.76
N LEU A 74 -3.87 13.13 -13.21
CA LEU A 74 -2.55 12.73 -12.73
C LEU A 74 -1.49 13.67 -13.33
N PRO A 75 -0.66 14.35 -12.51
CA PRO A 75 0.38 15.25 -13.02
C PRO A 75 1.38 14.55 -13.93
N ASN A 76 2.05 15.32 -14.78
CA ASN A 76 3.24 14.85 -15.48
C ASN A 76 4.37 14.54 -14.49
N ASP A 77 5.35 13.75 -14.93
CA ASP A 77 6.51 13.42 -14.11
C ASP A 77 7.24 14.69 -13.66
N HIS A 78 7.65 14.71 -12.42
CA HIS A 78 8.42 15.75 -11.76
C HIS A 78 9.20 15.17 -10.58
N ASP A 79 9.91 15.99 -9.80
CA ASP A 79 10.82 15.54 -8.73
C ASP A 79 10.17 14.60 -7.69
N GLN A 80 8.84 14.68 -7.46
CA GLN A 80 8.12 13.88 -6.50
C GLN A 80 7.25 12.80 -7.12
N LEU A 81 7.11 12.75 -8.44
CA LEU A 81 6.30 11.75 -9.16
C LEU A 81 7.03 11.24 -10.39
N LYS A 82 7.17 9.94 -10.49
CA LYS A 82 7.62 9.26 -11.69
C LYS A 82 6.66 8.12 -12.04
N VAL A 83 6.18 8.10 -13.28
CA VAL A 83 5.38 6.99 -13.80
C VAL A 83 6.24 6.17 -14.75
N VAL A 84 6.39 4.88 -14.45
CA VAL A 84 7.22 3.95 -15.21
C VAL A 84 6.32 2.92 -15.88
N GLN A 85 6.37 2.82 -17.19
CA GLN A 85 5.74 1.73 -17.92
C GLN A 85 6.65 0.48 -17.79
N ASP A 86 6.25 -0.46 -16.95
CA ASP A 86 6.99 -1.73 -16.74
C ASP A 86 6.05 -2.80 -16.18
N ASP A 87 6.47 -4.05 -16.29
CA ASP A 87 5.85 -5.18 -15.60
C ASP A 87 6.25 -5.18 -14.13
N ALA A 88 5.27 -5.32 -13.24
CA ALA A 88 5.51 -5.25 -11.80
C ALA A 88 6.49 -6.31 -11.28
N LEU A 89 6.45 -7.55 -11.82
CA LEU A 89 7.39 -8.61 -11.43
C LEU A 89 8.81 -8.29 -11.90
N SER A 90 8.93 -7.80 -13.13
CA SER A 90 10.21 -7.37 -13.71
C SER A 90 10.81 -6.22 -12.90
N PHE A 91 9.99 -5.24 -12.53
CA PHE A 91 10.39 -4.12 -11.69
C PHE A 91 10.94 -4.57 -10.33
N VAL A 92 10.20 -5.41 -9.58
CA VAL A 92 10.65 -5.82 -8.24
C VAL A 92 11.82 -6.80 -8.27
N LYS A 93 12.03 -7.55 -9.35
CA LYS A 93 13.20 -8.42 -9.56
C LYS A 93 14.46 -7.66 -9.96
N ASN A 94 14.33 -6.45 -10.46
CA ASN A 94 15.48 -5.66 -10.89
C ASN A 94 16.33 -5.26 -9.67
N LYS A 95 17.58 -5.72 -9.63
CA LYS A 95 18.52 -5.46 -8.53
C LYS A 95 18.76 -3.97 -8.28
N ARG A 96 18.53 -3.10 -9.28
CA ARG A 96 18.62 -1.64 -9.13
C ARG A 96 17.60 -1.08 -8.14
N HIS A 97 16.51 -1.80 -7.91
CA HIS A 97 15.46 -1.41 -6.97
C HIS A 97 15.60 -2.03 -5.58
N HIS A 98 16.63 -2.86 -5.35
CA HIS A 98 16.87 -3.45 -4.03
C HIS A 98 17.14 -2.38 -2.99
N GLN A 99 16.47 -2.47 -1.84
CA GLN A 99 16.62 -1.58 -0.69
C GLN A 99 16.40 -0.09 -1.01
N GLN A 100 15.52 0.22 -1.97
CA GLN A 100 15.25 1.59 -2.40
C GLN A 100 14.03 2.20 -1.70
N PHE A 101 13.01 1.40 -1.38
CA PHE A 101 11.71 1.93 -1.00
C PHE A 101 11.45 1.82 0.50
N ASP A 102 10.91 2.89 1.07
CA ASP A 102 10.40 2.94 2.44
C ASP A 102 8.99 2.33 2.49
N VAL A 103 8.23 2.46 1.39
CA VAL A 103 6.89 1.91 1.26
C VAL A 103 6.73 1.27 -0.12
N LEU A 104 6.07 0.11 -0.17
CA LEU A 104 5.63 -0.53 -1.40
C LEU A 104 4.12 -0.75 -1.33
N GLN A 105 3.39 -0.20 -2.28
CA GLN A 105 1.95 -0.38 -2.42
C GLN A 105 1.67 -1.30 -3.60
N VAL A 106 0.95 -2.41 -3.38
CA VAL A 106 0.66 -3.41 -4.41
C VAL A 106 -0.84 -3.44 -4.66
N ASP A 107 -1.25 -2.91 -5.81
CA ASP A 107 -2.65 -2.83 -6.26
C ASP A 107 -2.75 -3.34 -7.71
N LEU A 108 -2.47 -4.65 -7.87
CA LEU A 108 -2.37 -5.32 -9.15
C LEU A 108 -3.59 -6.21 -9.41
N TYR A 109 -4.29 -5.92 -10.49
CA TYR A 109 -5.42 -6.72 -10.96
C TYR A 109 -5.19 -7.15 -12.40
N ASP A 110 -5.79 -8.30 -12.77
CA ASP A 110 -5.90 -8.72 -14.15
C ASP A 110 -6.95 -7.88 -14.91
N ALA A 111 -7.05 -8.11 -16.23
CA ALA A 111 -7.98 -7.39 -17.08
C ALA A 111 -9.46 -7.60 -16.69
N ASP A 112 -9.75 -8.67 -15.97
CA ASP A 112 -11.10 -9.04 -15.52
C ASP A 112 -11.37 -8.52 -14.08
N ALA A 113 -10.42 -7.87 -13.44
CA ALA A 113 -10.47 -7.41 -12.05
C ALA A 113 -10.84 -8.52 -11.04
N LYS A 114 -10.44 -9.78 -11.33
CA LYS A 114 -10.82 -10.97 -10.56
C LYS A 114 -9.79 -11.42 -9.51
N GLY A 115 -8.79 -10.61 -9.21
CA GLY A 115 -7.80 -10.92 -8.18
C GLY A 115 -6.42 -10.38 -8.50
N PRO A 116 -5.50 -10.43 -7.54
CA PRO A 116 -4.15 -9.94 -7.77
C PRO A 116 -3.47 -10.75 -8.86
N ALA A 117 -2.93 -10.07 -9.87
CA ALA A 117 -2.23 -10.68 -10.99
C ALA A 117 -0.99 -11.49 -10.57
N LEU A 118 -0.41 -11.17 -9.41
CA LEU A 118 0.80 -11.80 -8.88
C LEU A 118 0.58 -12.28 -7.44
N SER A 119 0.75 -13.58 -7.18
CA SER A 119 0.52 -14.20 -5.88
C SER A 119 1.65 -15.13 -5.43
N SER A 120 2.73 -15.27 -6.21
CA SER A 120 3.79 -16.24 -5.94
C SER A 120 4.67 -15.84 -4.75
N LEU A 121 5.26 -16.82 -4.06
CA LEU A 121 6.27 -16.57 -3.03
C LEU A 121 7.49 -15.81 -3.60
N GLU A 122 7.85 -16.08 -4.85
CA GLU A 122 8.93 -15.40 -5.54
C GLU A 122 8.65 -13.90 -5.68
N PHE A 123 7.43 -13.53 -6.06
CA PHE A 123 7.01 -12.14 -6.13
C PHE A 123 7.13 -11.44 -4.78
N TYR A 124 6.59 -12.02 -3.70
CA TYR A 124 6.67 -11.41 -2.37
C TYR A 124 8.09 -11.32 -1.82
N LYS A 125 8.96 -12.31 -2.13
CA LYS A 125 10.39 -12.21 -1.81
C LYS A 125 11.08 -11.09 -2.59
N ALA A 126 10.73 -10.89 -3.86
CA ALA A 126 11.25 -9.80 -4.66
C ALA A 126 10.77 -8.44 -4.10
N CYS A 127 9.48 -8.31 -3.73
CA CYS A 127 8.96 -7.14 -3.02
C CYS A 127 9.74 -6.85 -1.73
N PHE A 128 9.99 -7.89 -0.91
CA PHE A 128 10.79 -7.74 0.32
C PHE A 128 12.20 -7.20 0.03
N ASN A 129 12.82 -7.61 -1.08
CA ASN A 129 14.17 -7.17 -1.44
C ASN A 129 14.22 -5.71 -1.91
N THR A 130 13.12 -5.18 -2.49
CA THR A 130 13.06 -3.76 -2.89
C THR A 130 12.96 -2.81 -1.71
N LEU A 131 12.44 -3.30 -0.58
CA LEU A 131 12.23 -2.53 0.63
C LEU A 131 13.53 -2.27 1.38
N LYS A 132 13.67 -1.06 1.94
CA LYS A 132 14.76 -0.68 2.86
C LYS A 132 14.75 -1.53 4.14
N ALA A 133 15.74 -1.33 4.98
CA ALA A 133 15.89 -2.08 6.24
C ALA A 133 14.69 -1.90 7.20
N THR A 134 14.04 -0.73 7.20
CA THR A 134 12.78 -0.47 7.92
C THR A 134 11.78 0.07 6.91
N ALA A 135 10.74 -0.71 6.62
CA ALA A 135 9.82 -0.41 5.55
C ALA A 135 8.49 -1.14 5.72
N VAL A 136 7.47 -0.69 5.00
CA VAL A 136 6.12 -1.27 5.02
C VAL A 136 5.66 -1.57 3.60
N MET A 137 4.99 -2.70 3.40
CA MET A 137 4.26 -3.01 2.18
C MET A 137 2.76 -3.09 2.49
N THR A 138 1.93 -2.47 1.66
CA THR A 138 0.48 -2.66 1.66
C THR A 138 0.05 -3.37 0.39
N VAL A 139 -0.87 -4.32 0.50
CA VAL A 139 -1.32 -5.14 -0.64
C VAL A 139 -2.84 -5.21 -0.62
N ASN A 140 -3.47 -4.87 -1.74
CA ASN A 140 -4.89 -5.06 -1.95
C ASN A 140 -5.17 -6.50 -2.39
N LEU A 141 -6.02 -7.22 -1.67
CA LEU A 141 -6.42 -8.61 -1.93
C LEU A 141 -7.94 -8.69 -2.05
N PHE A 142 -8.44 -9.61 -2.87
CA PHE A 142 -9.86 -9.99 -2.87
C PHE A 142 -10.08 -11.17 -1.93
N SER A 143 -10.84 -10.95 -0.85
CA SER A 143 -11.08 -11.92 0.21
C SER A 143 -11.82 -13.17 -0.29
N GLN A 144 -12.73 -13.01 -1.27
CA GLN A 144 -13.53 -14.10 -1.84
C GLN A 144 -12.83 -14.80 -3.02
N HIS A 145 -11.68 -14.34 -3.46
CA HIS A 145 -10.96 -14.96 -4.56
C HIS A 145 -10.13 -16.17 -4.07
N LYS A 146 -10.12 -17.26 -4.85
CA LYS A 146 -9.37 -18.51 -4.53
C LYS A 146 -7.87 -18.31 -4.24
N SER A 147 -7.27 -17.20 -4.66
CA SER A 147 -5.87 -16.88 -4.39
C SER A 147 -5.65 -16.16 -3.07
N PHE A 148 -6.69 -15.82 -2.31
CA PHE A 148 -6.57 -15.02 -1.09
C PHE A 148 -5.62 -15.67 -0.07
N ASP A 149 -5.91 -16.91 0.31
CA ASP A 149 -5.08 -17.65 1.27
C ASP A 149 -3.66 -17.90 0.75
N ILE A 150 -3.52 -18.13 -0.56
CA ILE A 150 -2.20 -18.32 -1.20
C ILE A 150 -1.39 -17.02 -1.09
N ASN A 151 -1.99 -15.88 -1.39
CA ASN A 151 -1.35 -14.57 -1.26
C ASN A 151 -0.92 -14.31 0.18
N LEU A 152 -1.83 -14.44 1.13
CA LEU A 152 -1.57 -14.17 2.54
C LEU A 152 -0.47 -15.09 3.09
N ASN A 153 -0.53 -16.41 2.77
CA ASN A 153 0.47 -17.38 3.18
C ASN A 153 1.87 -17.08 2.58
N ASN A 154 1.93 -16.75 1.29
CA ASN A 154 3.19 -16.43 0.63
C ASN A 154 3.77 -15.10 1.13
N MET A 155 2.95 -14.12 1.42
CA MET A 155 3.34 -12.86 2.07
C MET A 155 3.88 -13.12 3.48
N CYS A 156 3.19 -13.91 4.31
CA CYS A 156 3.66 -14.32 5.62
C CYS A 156 5.02 -15.03 5.56
N LYS A 157 5.22 -15.95 4.61
CA LYS A 157 6.52 -16.60 4.40
C LYS A 157 7.62 -15.62 4.03
N ALA A 158 7.35 -14.69 3.11
CA ALA A 158 8.34 -13.70 2.65
C ALA A 158 8.71 -12.70 3.75
N PHE A 159 7.75 -12.28 4.56
CA PHE A 159 7.92 -11.29 5.63
C PHE A 159 8.05 -11.91 7.04
N LYS A 160 8.32 -13.23 7.13
CA LYS A 160 8.58 -13.95 8.39
C LYS A 160 7.44 -13.84 9.41
N GLY A 161 6.20 -13.92 8.95
CA GLY A 161 4.98 -13.82 9.76
C GLY A 161 4.61 -12.40 10.19
N ARG A 162 5.32 -11.38 9.70
CA ARG A 162 5.10 -9.98 10.08
C ARG A 162 4.08 -9.32 9.15
N VAL A 163 2.84 -9.79 9.25
CA VAL A 163 1.72 -9.36 8.42
C VAL A 163 0.51 -9.09 9.30
N LEU A 164 -0.12 -7.95 9.10
CA LEU A 164 -1.45 -7.63 9.60
C LEU A 164 -2.43 -7.63 8.43
N ILE A 165 -3.69 -7.87 8.72
CA ILE A 165 -4.75 -7.78 7.73
C ILE A 165 -5.90 -6.93 8.25
N PHE A 166 -6.49 -6.10 7.38
CA PHE A 166 -7.74 -5.43 7.67
C PHE A 166 -8.92 -6.40 7.61
N PRO A 167 -10.01 -6.13 8.34
CA PRO A 167 -11.28 -6.77 8.05
C PRO A 167 -11.68 -6.51 6.59
N GLU A 168 -12.47 -7.42 6.03
CA GLU A 168 -13.01 -7.27 4.67
C GLU A 168 -13.78 -5.95 4.53
N SER A 169 -13.52 -5.21 3.46
CA SER A 169 -14.28 -4.02 3.08
C SER A 169 -15.61 -4.38 2.40
N HIS A 170 -16.48 -3.40 2.18
CA HIS A 170 -17.76 -3.59 1.51
C HIS A 170 -17.63 -4.16 0.07
N ASP A 171 -16.50 -3.89 -0.59
CA ASP A 171 -16.23 -4.34 -1.97
C ASP A 171 -15.49 -5.70 -2.01
N CYS A 172 -15.54 -6.48 -0.94
CA CYS A 172 -14.84 -7.77 -0.80
C CYS A 172 -13.32 -7.66 -0.92
N ASN A 173 -12.75 -6.48 -0.71
CA ASN A 173 -11.31 -6.29 -0.60
C ASN A 173 -10.86 -6.47 0.85
N ALA A 174 -9.65 -6.98 1.03
CA ALA A 174 -8.95 -6.99 2.31
C ALA A 174 -7.51 -6.50 2.09
N VAL A 175 -7.14 -5.41 2.73
CA VAL A 175 -5.78 -4.89 2.63
C VAL A 175 -4.89 -5.55 3.67
N ALA A 176 -3.80 -6.15 3.22
CA ALA A 176 -2.76 -6.68 4.09
C ALA A 176 -1.60 -5.70 4.21
N ILE A 177 -0.98 -5.66 5.41
CA ILE A 177 0.18 -4.83 5.71
C ILE A 177 1.32 -5.73 6.14
N ALA A 178 2.45 -5.68 5.44
CA ALA A 178 3.64 -6.46 5.76
C ALA A 178 4.81 -5.55 6.18
N PHE A 179 5.58 -6.01 7.16
CA PHE A 179 6.61 -5.20 7.80
C PHE A 179 8.01 -5.79 7.59
N LYS A 180 8.96 -4.93 7.23
CA LYS A 180 10.39 -5.22 7.23
C LYS A 180 11.09 -4.31 8.23
N GLY A 181 11.99 -4.89 9.04
CA GLY A 181 12.77 -4.12 10.02
C GLY A 181 12.73 -4.70 11.44
N PRO A 182 12.96 -3.88 12.48
CA PRO A 182 12.84 -4.31 13.87
C PRO A 182 11.40 -4.72 14.22
N MET A 183 11.25 -5.57 15.21
CA MET A 183 9.94 -5.97 15.73
C MET A 183 9.20 -4.73 16.26
N ILE A 184 7.97 -4.56 15.82
CA ILE A 184 7.07 -3.56 16.38
C ILE A 184 6.48 -4.16 17.66
N ASN A 185 6.70 -3.49 18.77
CA ASN A 185 6.13 -3.83 20.09
C ASN A 185 5.63 -2.54 20.73
N THR A 186 4.32 -2.31 20.62
CA THR A 186 3.69 -1.07 21.08
C THR A 186 2.28 -1.34 21.61
N ASP A 187 1.76 -0.43 22.42
CA ASP A 187 0.37 -0.51 22.85
C ASP A 187 -0.57 -0.04 21.73
N TRP A 188 -1.73 -0.68 21.59
CA TRP A 188 -2.73 -0.25 20.62
C TRP A 188 -3.17 1.19 20.82
N LYS A 189 -3.15 1.72 22.03
CA LYS A 189 -3.39 3.14 22.34
C LYS A 189 -2.45 4.08 21.56
N ASN A 190 -1.19 3.70 21.36
CA ASN A 190 -0.24 4.51 20.60
C ASN A 190 -0.61 4.50 19.10
N VAL A 191 -1.08 3.35 18.58
CA VAL A 191 -1.58 3.24 17.20
C VAL A 191 -2.85 4.10 17.03
N GLU A 192 -3.76 4.10 18.00
CA GLU A 192 -4.97 4.95 18.00
C GLU A 192 -4.62 6.44 18.06
N GLN A 193 -3.67 6.84 18.89
CA GLN A 193 -3.19 8.22 18.95
C GLN A 193 -2.61 8.66 17.59
N ARG A 194 -1.78 7.81 16.98
CA ARG A 194 -1.25 8.05 15.63
C ARG A 194 -2.38 8.14 14.61
N ALA A 195 -3.36 7.24 14.67
CA ALA A 195 -4.53 7.25 13.81
C ALA A 195 -5.33 8.56 13.91
N LYS A 196 -5.48 9.10 15.12
CA LYS A 196 -6.13 10.41 15.31
C LYS A 196 -5.38 11.53 14.59
N ILE A 197 -4.05 11.59 14.76
CA ILE A 197 -3.23 12.60 14.10
C ILE A 197 -3.37 12.53 12.56
N ILE A 198 -3.31 11.33 11.98
CA ILE A 198 -3.45 11.14 10.54
C ILE A 198 -4.85 11.53 10.07
N HIS A 199 -5.89 11.15 10.82
CA HIS A 199 -7.25 11.57 10.51
C HIS A 199 -7.39 13.08 10.43
N ASP A 200 -6.87 13.78 11.43
CA ASP A 200 -6.98 15.24 11.52
C ASP A 200 -6.17 15.95 10.41
N GLN A 201 -5.10 15.33 9.89
CA GLN A 201 -4.26 15.85 8.80
C GLN A 201 -4.78 15.53 7.40
N THR A 202 -5.44 14.39 7.21
CA THR A 202 -5.71 13.84 5.86
C THR A 202 -7.17 13.54 5.59
N GLY A 203 -8.04 13.58 6.60
CA GLY A 203 -9.43 13.17 6.47
C GLY A 203 -9.66 11.65 6.36
N LEU A 204 -8.59 10.82 6.26
CA LEU A 204 -8.72 9.37 6.18
C LEU A 204 -9.39 8.78 7.43
N PRO A 205 -10.20 7.72 7.31
CA PRO A 205 -10.92 7.12 8.45
C PRO A 205 -10.04 6.25 9.34
N THR A 206 -8.82 6.73 9.65
CA THR A 206 -7.76 5.97 10.34
C THR A 206 -8.13 5.54 11.76
N LYS A 207 -9.07 6.24 12.41
CA LYS A 207 -9.59 5.86 13.72
C LYS A 207 -10.32 4.50 13.69
N SER A 208 -11.10 4.24 12.62
CA SER A 208 -11.74 2.94 12.41
C SER A 208 -10.71 1.87 12.03
N TRP A 209 -9.64 2.25 11.33
CA TRP A 209 -8.58 1.31 10.95
C TRP A 209 -7.85 0.73 12.15
N ALA A 210 -7.46 1.56 13.12
CA ALA A 210 -6.76 1.09 14.32
C ALA A 210 -7.61 0.05 15.07
N LYS A 211 -8.92 0.32 15.22
CA LYS A 211 -9.86 -0.61 15.85
C LYS A 211 -10.05 -1.90 15.03
N GLY A 212 -10.22 -1.78 13.70
CA GLY A 212 -10.37 -2.93 12.82
C GLY A 212 -9.12 -3.82 12.81
N LEU A 213 -7.93 -3.23 12.73
CA LEU A 213 -6.67 -3.97 12.82
C LEU A 213 -6.52 -4.68 14.16
N GLN A 214 -6.85 -4.03 15.27
CA GLN A 214 -6.82 -4.65 16.59
C GLN A 214 -7.78 -5.84 16.67
N ALA A 215 -9.02 -5.67 16.24
CA ALA A 215 -10.05 -6.71 16.31
C ALA A 215 -9.66 -8.01 15.57
N VAL A 216 -8.97 -7.90 14.42
CA VAL A 216 -8.62 -9.07 13.59
C VAL A 216 -7.25 -9.65 13.95
N ASN A 217 -6.29 -8.83 14.40
CA ASN A 217 -4.88 -9.24 14.53
C ASN A 217 -4.38 -9.30 15.99
N ALA A 218 -5.18 -8.90 16.97
CA ALA A 218 -4.73 -8.88 18.35
C ALA A 218 -4.46 -10.30 18.86
N ARG A 219 -3.20 -10.59 19.14
CA ARG A 219 -2.78 -11.79 19.87
C ARG A 219 -2.81 -11.57 21.39
N GLN A 220 -2.69 -10.30 21.79
CA GLN A 220 -2.85 -9.80 23.16
C GLN A 220 -3.72 -8.54 23.08
N GLU A 221 -4.74 -8.42 23.93
CA GLU A 221 -5.76 -7.36 23.82
C GLU A 221 -5.19 -5.94 23.81
N GLU A 222 -4.11 -5.68 24.54
CA GLU A 222 -3.57 -4.33 24.71
C GLU A 222 -2.33 -4.02 23.86
N ARG A 223 -1.65 -5.04 23.33
CA ARG A 223 -0.36 -4.86 22.65
C ARG A 223 -0.35 -5.39 21.23
N LEU A 224 0.23 -4.59 20.36
CA LEU A 224 0.64 -5.00 19.01
C LEU A 224 2.08 -5.54 19.08
N GLN A 225 2.24 -6.81 18.76
CA GLN A 225 3.54 -7.46 18.54
C GLN A 225 3.62 -8.02 17.13
N ILE A 226 4.51 -7.50 16.29
CA ILE A 226 4.70 -7.95 14.92
C ILE A 226 6.09 -7.65 14.37
#